data_6949a826d7e666dd03643c12a9ee7343
#
_entry.id   6949a826d7e666dd03643c12a9ee7343
#
_cell.length_a   1.000
_cell.length_b   1.000
_cell.length_c   1.000
_cell.angle_alpha   90.00
_cell.angle_beta   90.00
_cell.angle_gamma   90.00
#
_symmetry.space_group_name_H-M   'P 1'
#
loop_
_entity.id
_entity.type
_entity.pdbx_description
1 polymer ?
#
loop_
_entity_poly.entity_id
_entity_poly.type
_entity_poly.pdbx_seq_one_letter_code
_entity_poly.pdbx_strand_id
1 'polypeptide(L)'
;MNTVKEFRYMTRDEVEDAVGQFPVAILPLGATEQHGHHLPLGVDIMLAEGLARLVAKETGALLLPAVPFGYSWVWRDIPGTVSLQQHHLEAVIKDVAHSVSRYGIELLVLINGHEANTSSMKYAARELQDELAMPVIYFFYPGLSELMAEHCDSETWHGMIHACEFETSLMLVMYPEHVQMEKAVAEYPERPPLYGKSSVSLGDLSESGVYGDPTKATEEKGRLMLDAFVRIVSGNVKEAFDMTRKKERGA
;
A
#
# COMPACT_ATOMS: atom_id res chain seq x y z
N MET A 1 -16.95 -9.30 -17.45
CA MET A 1 -16.14 -8.63 -16.39
C MET A 1 -15.20 -9.67 -15.83
N ASN A 2 -13.90 -9.41 -15.83
CA ASN A 2 -12.93 -10.34 -15.26
C ASN A 2 -13.19 -10.47 -13.74
N THR A 3 -13.37 -11.70 -13.27
CA THR A 3 -13.42 -12.01 -11.84
C THR A 3 -12.01 -11.90 -11.28
N VAL A 4 -11.84 -11.25 -10.12
CA VAL A 4 -10.52 -11.16 -9.47
C VAL A 4 -10.06 -12.56 -9.06
N LYS A 5 -8.86 -12.93 -9.44
CA LYS A 5 -8.22 -14.20 -9.07
C LYS A 5 -7.58 -14.06 -7.68
N GLU A 6 -8.39 -14.26 -6.63
CA GLU A 6 -7.91 -14.16 -5.25
C GLU A 6 -7.32 -15.48 -4.78
N PHE A 7 -6.01 -15.50 -4.61
CA PHE A 7 -5.22 -16.68 -4.25
C PHE A 7 -5.77 -17.45 -3.04
N ARG A 8 -6.28 -16.74 -2.02
CA ARG A 8 -6.84 -17.34 -0.79
C ARG A 8 -8.09 -18.21 -1.01
N TYR A 9 -8.76 -18.06 -2.14
CA TYR A 9 -9.98 -18.81 -2.49
C TYR A 9 -9.79 -19.78 -3.64
N MET A 10 -8.56 -19.87 -4.19
CA MET A 10 -8.24 -20.74 -5.32
C MET A 10 -7.71 -22.08 -4.84
N THR A 11 -8.03 -23.12 -5.57
CA THR A 11 -7.38 -24.41 -5.48
C THR A 11 -6.01 -24.35 -6.15
N ARG A 12 -5.14 -25.35 -5.88
CA ARG A 12 -3.82 -25.42 -6.51
C ARG A 12 -3.92 -25.46 -8.04
N ASP A 13 -4.89 -26.21 -8.57
CA ASP A 13 -5.05 -26.40 -10.00
C ASP A 13 -5.49 -25.09 -10.67
N GLU A 14 -6.39 -24.31 -10.03
CA GLU A 14 -6.78 -22.98 -10.49
C GLU A 14 -5.61 -21.97 -10.45
N VAL A 15 -4.69 -22.11 -9.50
CA VAL A 15 -3.46 -21.28 -9.45
C VAL A 15 -2.54 -21.65 -10.60
N GLU A 16 -2.32 -22.94 -10.89
CA GLU A 16 -1.50 -23.41 -11.99
C GLU A 16 -2.03 -22.90 -13.34
N ASP A 17 -3.34 -23.00 -13.57
CA ASP A 17 -4.00 -22.47 -14.77
C ASP A 17 -3.86 -20.94 -14.88
N ALA A 18 -4.01 -20.22 -13.77
CA ALA A 18 -3.93 -18.77 -13.78
C ALA A 18 -2.51 -18.25 -14.03
N VAL A 19 -1.49 -18.91 -13.46
CA VAL A 19 -0.07 -18.62 -13.72
C VAL A 19 0.27 -18.88 -15.18
N GLY A 20 -0.23 -19.97 -15.77
CA GLY A 20 -0.05 -20.27 -17.19
C GLY A 20 -0.65 -19.21 -18.13
N GLN A 21 -1.68 -18.50 -17.69
CA GLN A 21 -2.33 -17.42 -18.46
C GLN A 21 -1.61 -16.08 -18.32
N PHE A 22 -1.33 -15.67 -17.07
CA PHE A 22 -0.69 -14.39 -16.75
C PHE A 22 0.12 -14.51 -15.46
N PRO A 23 1.44 -14.78 -15.55
CA PRO A 23 2.31 -15.10 -14.42
C PRO A 23 2.73 -13.87 -13.60
N VAL A 24 1.78 -13.05 -13.20
CA VAL A 24 1.97 -11.86 -12.38
C VAL A 24 1.19 -12.01 -11.08
N ALA A 25 1.86 -11.77 -9.94
CA ALA A 25 1.22 -11.76 -8.63
C ALA A 25 1.31 -10.38 -7.99
N ILE A 26 0.27 -9.98 -7.25
CA ILE A 26 0.20 -8.74 -6.50
C ILE A 26 0.14 -9.10 -5.01
N LEU A 27 1.08 -8.57 -4.23
CA LEU A 27 1.11 -8.69 -2.76
C LEU A 27 0.73 -7.34 -2.14
N PRO A 28 -0.45 -7.21 -1.52
CA PRO A 28 -0.79 -6.04 -0.75
C PRO A 28 -0.01 -5.99 0.57
N LEU A 29 0.54 -4.84 0.92
CA LEU A 29 1.27 -4.57 2.16
C LEU A 29 0.67 -3.34 2.83
N GLY A 30 0.56 -3.35 4.15
CA GLY A 30 0.07 -2.21 4.91
C GLY A 30 0.60 -2.24 6.33
N ALA A 31 -0.16 -1.63 7.23
CA ALA A 31 0.07 -1.70 8.66
C ALA A 31 -1.27 -1.84 9.41
N THR A 32 -1.16 -2.20 10.66
CA THR A 32 -2.23 -2.10 11.66
C THR A 32 -1.76 -1.10 12.69
N GLU A 33 -2.21 0.14 12.57
CA GLU A 33 -1.78 1.25 13.40
C GLU A 33 -2.90 2.27 13.64
N GLN A 34 -2.71 3.13 14.61
CA GLN A 34 -3.65 4.21 14.90
C GLN A 34 -3.86 5.12 13.67
N HIS A 35 -5.09 5.57 13.43
CA HIS A 35 -5.49 6.52 12.39
C HIS A 35 -6.50 7.53 12.92
N GLY A 36 -6.14 8.22 14.00
CA GLY A 36 -7.02 9.17 14.67
C GLY A 36 -8.22 8.48 15.35
N HIS A 37 -9.23 9.27 15.63
CA HIS A 37 -10.46 8.80 16.28
C HIS A 37 -11.55 8.38 15.30
N HIS A 38 -11.41 8.70 14.02
CA HIS A 38 -12.44 8.60 12.99
C HIS A 38 -12.23 7.44 12.02
N LEU A 39 -11.03 6.84 11.97
CA LEU A 39 -10.70 5.74 11.09
C LEU A 39 -10.33 4.46 11.89
N PRO A 40 -10.50 3.28 11.30
CA PRO A 40 -10.09 2.03 11.93
C PRO A 40 -8.57 1.85 11.90
N LEU A 41 -8.05 0.94 12.73
CA LEU A 41 -6.61 0.63 12.79
C LEU A 41 -6.04 0.03 11.49
N GLY A 42 -6.90 -0.53 10.65
CA GLY A 42 -6.52 -1.23 9.43
C GLY A 42 -6.52 -0.38 8.17
N VAL A 43 -6.52 0.95 8.24
CA VAL A 43 -6.59 1.83 7.06
C VAL A 43 -5.58 1.43 5.99
N ASP A 44 -4.31 1.34 6.34
CA ASP A 44 -3.24 1.07 5.39
C ASP A 44 -3.43 -0.24 4.64
N ILE A 45 -3.73 -1.33 5.38
CA ILE A 45 -3.92 -2.62 4.73
C ILE A 45 -5.25 -2.70 3.96
N MET A 46 -6.31 -2.05 4.44
CA MET A 46 -7.60 -2.01 3.74
C MET A 46 -7.46 -1.28 2.41
N LEU A 47 -6.82 -0.10 2.40
CA LEU A 47 -6.59 0.68 1.18
C LEU A 47 -5.65 -0.05 0.20
N ALA A 48 -4.57 -0.67 0.70
CA ALA A 48 -3.67 -1.45 -0.13
C ALA A 48 -4.35 -2.67 -0.76
N GLU A 49 -5.13 -3.45 0.02
CA GLU A 49 -5.86 -4.61 -0.48
C GLU A 49 -6.95 -4.20 -1.48
N GLY A 50 -7.65 -3.11 -1.20
CA GLY A 50 -8.68 -2.59 -2.09
C GLY A 50 -8.11 -2.11 -3.43
N LEU A 51 -7.03 -1.31 -3.41
CA LEU A 51 -6.34 -0.88 -4.63
C LEU A 51 -5.78 -2.09 -5.40
N ALA A 52 -5.12 -3.02 -4.71
CA ALA A 52 -4.57 -4.22 -5.31
C ALA A 52 -5.66 -5.08 -5.99
N ARG A 53 -6.84 -5.19 -5.39
CA ARG A 53 -8.01 -5.89 -5.96
C ARG A 53 -8.49 -5.24 -7.25
N LEU A 54 -8.55 -3.91 -7.30
CA LEU A 54 -8.93 -3.17 -8.51
C LEU A 54 -7.88 -3.33 -9.62
N VAL A 55 -6.59 -3.23 -9.27
CA VAL A 55 -5.49 -3.47 -10.21
C VAL A 55 -5.48 -4.92 -10.72
N ALA A 56 -5.70 -5.91 -9.85
CA ALA A 56 -5.81 -7.32 -10.25
C ALA A 56 -6.97 -7.55 -11.22
N LYS A 57 -8.11 -6.88 -11.01
CA LYS A 57 -9.26 -6.93 -11.91
C LYS A 57 -8.93 -6.37 -13.31
N GLU A 58 -8.19 -5.26 -13.36
CA GLU A 58 -7.81 -4.59 -14.62
C GLU A 58 -6.69 -5.32 -15.39
N THR A 59 -5.80 -6.01 -14.67
CA THR A 59 -4.62 -6.64 -15.27
C THR A 59 -4.80 -8.15 -15.50
N GLY A 60 -5.62 -8.81 -14.68
CA GLY A 60 -5.74 -10.27 -14.63
C GLY A 60 -4.68 -10.93 -13.73
N ALA A 61 -3.89 -10.16 -12.99
CA ALA A 61 -2.90 -10.67 -12.06
C ALA A 61 -3.54 -11.42 -10.88
N LEU A 62 -2.77 -12.34 -10.28
CA LEU A 62 -3.15 -13.06 -9.08
C LEU A 62 -3.04 -12.14 -7.86
N LEU A 63 -4.11 -12.03 -7.06
CA LEU A 63 -4.11 -11.29 -5.81
C LEU A 63 -3.74 -12.21 -4.65
N LEU A 64 -2.54 -12.02 -4.09
CA LEU A 64 -2.08 -12.74 -2.90
C LEU A 64 -2.79 -12.23 -1.64
N PRO A 65 -2.86 -13.05 -0.56
CA PRO A 65 -3.30 -12.57 0.75
C PRO A 65 -2.43 -11.41 1.23
N ALA A 66 -3.07 -10.39 1.79
CA ALA A 66 -2.39 -9.19 2.25
C ALA A 66 -1.54 -9.45 3.51
N VAL A 67 -0.45 -8.69 3.68
CA VAL A 67 0.37 -8.66 4.90
C VAL A 67 -0.09 -7.48 5.76
N PRO A 68 -0.81 -7.72 6.87
CA PRO A 68 -1.50 -6.66 7.61
C PRO A 68 -0.63 -5.94 8.63
N PHE A 69 0.60 -6.37 8.87
CA PHE A 69 1.51 -5.77 9.82
C PHE A 69 2.74 -5.22 9.12
N GLY A 70 3.02 -3.92 9.37
CA GLY A 70 4.15 -3.19 8.80
C GLY A 70 5.11 -2.67 9.87
N TYR A 71 6.01 -1.79 9.45
CA TYR A 71 6.93 -1.08 10.33
C TYR A 71 6.29 0.22 10.81
N SER A 72 5.66 0.21 11.98
CA SER A 72 4.90 1.32 12.57
C SER A 72 5.54 1.85 13.87
N TRP A 73 6.88 1.91 13.89
CA TRP A 73 7.64 2.28 15.09
C TRP A 73 7.22 3.64 15.69
N VAL A 74 6.86 4.59 14.86
CA VAL A 74 6.47 5.95 15.27
C VAL A 74 5.15 6.01 16.04
N TRP A 75 4.32 4.96 15.95
CA TRP A 75 3.01 4.83 16.62
C TRP A 75 2.97 3.71 17.67
N ARG A 76 4.11 3.05 17.95
CA ARG A 76 4.19 1.83 18.75
C ARG A 76 3.60 1.92 20.16
N ASP A 77 3.56 3.13 20.72
CA ASP A 77 3.11 3.37 22.09
C ASP A 77 1.59 3.69 22.15
N ILE A 78 0.92 3.80 20.99
CA ILE A 78 -0.52 4.05 20.90
C ILE A 78 -1.28 2.73 20.82
N PRO A 79 -2.32 2.52 21.67
CA PRO A 79 -3.10 1.29 21.68
C PRO A 79 -3.67 0.90 20.32
N GLY A 80 -3.53 -0.37 19.97
CA GLY A 80 -3.99 -0.93 18.69
C GLY A 80 -2.91 -0.99 17.61
N THR A 81 -1.80 -0.27 17.74
CA THR A 81 -0.68 -0.36 16.81
C THR A 81 0.13 -1.64 17.03
N VAL A 82 0.41 -2.36 15.93
CA VAL A 82 1.29 -3.54 15.92
C VAL A 82 2.42 -3.29 14.93
N SER A 83 3.64 -3.12 15.43
CA SER A 83 4.81 -2.84 14.59
C SER A 83 5.72 -4.05 14.45
N LEU A 84 6.07 -4.40 13.23
CA LEU A 84 7.18 -5.31 12.92
C LEU A 84 8.52 -4.55 12.99
N GLN A 85 9.61 -5.30 13.12
CA GLN A 85 10.94 -4.79 12.79
C GLN A 85 11.11 -4.75 11.26
N GLN A 86 11.86 -3.78 10.73
CA GLN A 86 12.07 -3.63 9.29
C GLN A 86 12.56 -4.93 8.63
N HIS A 87 13.59 -5.55 9.21
CA HIS A 87 14.16 -6.79 8.67
C HIS A 87 13.18 -8.00 8.70
N HIS A 88 12.20 -8.02 9.59
CA HIS A 88 11.15 -9.04 9.58
C HIS A 88 10.20 -8.84 8.41
N LEU A 89 9.83 -7.59 8.11
CA LEU A 89 9.01 -7.29 6.93
C LEU A 89 9.75 -7.64 5.63
N GLU A 90 11.04 -7.28 5.54
CA GLU A 90 11.91 -7.67 4.42
C GLU A 90 11.95 -9.18 4.24
N ALA A 91 12.13 -9.94 5.33
CA ALA A 91 12.14 -11.40 5.30
C ALA A 91 10.80 -11.97 4.80
N VAL A 92 9.66 -11.45 5.27
CA VAL A 92 8.34 -11.88 4.81
C VAL A 92 8.16 -11.63 3.30
N ILE A 93 8.56 -10.46 2.80
CA ILE A 93 8.49 -10.15 1.36
C ILE A 93 9.35 -11.13 0.56
N LYS A 94 10.58 -11.39 1.02
CA LYS A 94 11.51 -12.32 0.37
C LYS A 94 11.00 -13.76 0.37
N ASP A 95 10.47 -14.24 1.49
CA ASP A 95 9.91 -15.59 1.60
C ASP A 95 8.71 -15.80 0.67
N VAL A 96 7.84 -14.78 0.55
CA VAL A 96 6.73 -14.81 -0.40
C VAL A 96 7.25 -14.84 -1.83
N ALA A 97 8.20 -13.97 -2.19
CA ALA A 97 8.78 -13.91 -3.52
C ALA A 97 9.43 -15.24 -3.93
N HIS A 98 10.27 -15.82 -3.05
CA HIS A 98 10.88 -17.14 -3.27
C HIS A 98 9.82 -18.24 -3.43
N SER A 99 8.74 -18.17 -2.67
CA SER A 99 7.67 -19.17 -2.76
C SER A 99 6.94 -19.10 -4.10
N VAL A 100 6.52 -17.89 -4.52
CA VAL A 100 5.73 -17.72 -5.75
C VAL A 100 6.56 -17.95 -7.01
N SER A 101 7.86 -17.66 -6.99
CA SER A 101 8.77 -17.90 -8.12
C SER A 101 8.91 -19.40 -8.47
N ARG A 102 8.77 -20.29 -7.48
CA ARG A 102 8.94 -21.74 -7.67
C ARG A 102 7.89 -22.38 -8.57
N TYR A 103 6.72 -21.77 -8.69
CA TYR A 103 5.64 -22.28 -9.54
C TYR A 103 5.29 -21.35 -10.72
N GLY A 104 6.25 -20.50 -11.11
CA GLY A 104 6.23 -19.83 -12.40
C GLY A 104 5.71 -18.40 -12.40
N ILE A 105 5.59 -17.72 -11.25
CA ILE A 105 5.37 -16.26 -11.25
C ILE A 105 6.63 -15.58 -11.78
N GLU A 106 6.45 -14.72 -12.79
CA GLU A 106 7.52 -14.01 -13.50
C GLU A 106 7.66 -12.54 -13.07
N LEU A 107 6.64 -11.97 -12.42
CA LEU A 107 6.65 -10.61 -11.90
C LEU A 107 5.89 -10.56 -10.58
N LEU A 108 6.53 -10.05 -9.53
CA LEU A 108 5.88 -9.73 -8.26
C LEU A 108 5.67 -8.22 -8.13
N VAL A 109 4.44 -7.82 -7.83
CA VAL A 109 4.04 -6.42 -7.61
C VAL A 109 3.69 -6.23 -6.14
N LEU A 110 4.35 -5.30 -5.47
CA LEU A 110 4.02 -4.91 -4.10
C LEU A 110 3.18 -3.64 -4.15
N ILE A 111 1.98 -3.66 -3.58
CA ILE A 111 1.10 -2.49 -3.42
C ILE A 111 0.99 -2.21 -1.93
N ASN A 112 1.48 -1.05 -1.53
CA ASN A 112 1.63 -0.68 -0.12
C ASN A 112 0.76 0.53 0.23
N GLY A 113 0.09 0.46 1.38
CA GLY A 113 -0.68 1.56 1.95
C GLY A 113 0.05 2.34 3.04
N HIS A 114 1.23 1.90 3.50
CA HIS A 114 1.95 2.46 4.64
C HIS A 114 3.34 2.97 4.24
N GLU A 115 3.57 4.28 4.33
CA GLU A 115 4.80 4.90 3.84
C GLU A 115 6.08 4.30 4.45
N ALA A 116 6.07 4.03 5.76
CA ALA A 116 7.25 3.52 6.46
C ALA A 116 7.71 2.13 5.99
N ASN A 117 6.87 1.37 5.27
CA ASN A 117 7.25 0.10 4.65
C ASN A 117 8.13 0.29 3.40
N THR A 118 8.17 1.50 2.81
CA THR A 118 8.83 1.75 1.52
C THR A 118 10.31 1.36 1.51
N SER A 119 11.02 1.62 2.61
CA SER A 119 12.43 1.21 2.73
C SER A 119 12.58 -0.30 2.72
N SER A 120 11.78 -1.03 3.48
CA SER A 120 11.80 -2.50 3.51
C SER A 120 11.48 -3.11 2.14
N MET A 121 10.46 -2.59 1.45
CA MET A 121 10.15 -3.02 0.08
C MET A 121 11.31 -2.79 -0.89
N LYS A 122 11.92 -1.60 -0.82
CA LYS A 122 13.04 -1.23 -1.68
C LYS A 122 14.25 -2.16 -1.49
N TYR A 123 14.61 -2.45 -0.25
CA TYR A 123 15.77 -3.31 0.01
C TYR A 123 15.46 -4.77 -0.29
N ALA A 124 14.30 -5.28 0.07
CA ALA A 124 13.86 -6.62 -0.32
C ALA A 124 13.86 -6.79 -1.86
N ALA A 125 13.32 -5.83 -2.61
CA ALA A 125 13.30 -5.89 -4.08
C ALA A 125 14.71 -5.90 -4.70
N ARG A 126 15.68 -5.16 -4.11
CA ARG A 126 17.08 -5.15 -4.58
C ARG A 126 17.79 -6.48 -4.31
N GLU A 127 17.63 -7.04 -3.12
CA GLU A 127 18.22 -8.33 -2.79
C GLU A 127 17.60 -9.46 -3.64
N LEU A 128 16.28 -9.44 -3.82
CA LEU A 128 15.57 -10.39 -4.68
C LEU A 128 16.01 -10.30 -6.15
N GLN A 129 16.42 -9.13 -6.64
CA GLN A 129 16.97 -9.00 -8.00
C GLN A 129 18.27 -9.79 -8.19
N ASP A 130 19.07 -9.91 -7.13
CA ASP A 130 20.31 -10.70 -7.15
C ASP A 130 20.05 -12.20 -6.90
N GLU A 131 19.00 -12.53 -6.14
CA GLU A 131 18.67 -13.89 -5.74
C GLU A 131 17.77 -14.64 -6.74
N LEU A 132 16.89 -13.89 -7.44
CA LEU A 132 15.88 -14.44 -8.35
C LEU A 132 15.96 -13.77 -9.73
N ALA A 133 15.64 -14.54 -10.78
CA ALA A 133 15.45 -13.97 -12.11
C ALA A 133 14.13 -13.16 -12.23
N MET A 134 13.25 -13.25 -11.23
CA MET A 134 11.93 -12.61 -11.20
C MET A 134 12.06 -11.15 -10.72
N PRO A 135 11.68 -10.15 -11.53
CA PRO A 135 11.64 -8.76 -11.09
C PRO A 135 10.56 -8.54 -10.01
N VAL A 136 10.85 -7.61 -9.12
CA VAL A 136 9.93 -7.12 -8.09
C VAL A 136 9.75 -5.61 -8.25
N ILE A 137 8.52 -5.17 -8.47
CA ILE A 137 8.18 -3.74 -8.53
C ILE A 137 7.31 -3.37 -7.33
N TYR A 138 7.41 -2.14 -6.85
CA TYR A 138 6.68 -1.72 -5.66
C TYR A 138 6.11 -0.29 -5.81
N PHE A 139 4.94 -0.08 -5.22
CA PHE A 139 4.20 1.17 -5.26
C PHE A 139 3.73 1.58 -3.87
N PHE A 140 3.91 2.86 -3.58
CA PHE A 140 3.21 3.59 -2.53
C PHE A 140 2.58 4.80 -3.21
N TYR A 141 1.30 4.73 -3.53
CA TYR A 141 0.48 5.76 -4.18
C TYR A 141 1.24 6.61 -5.24
N PRO A 142 1.55 6.06 -6.42
CA PRO A 142 2.33 6.77 -7.43
C PRO A 142 1.59 8.01 -7.96
N GLY A 143 2.27 9.18 -7.94
CA GLY A 143 1.66 10.47 -8.29
C GLY A 143 0.86 11.12 -7.15
N LEU A 144 1.06 10.65 -5.90
CA LEU A 144 0.31 11.13 -4.73
C LEU A 144 0.36 12.65 -4.55
N SER A 145 1.57 13.24 -4.63
CA SER A 145 1.74 14.67 -4.40
C SER A 145 0.96 15.53 -5.39
N GLU A 146 0.98 15.14 -6.66
CA GLU A 146 0.25 15.81 -7.73
C GLU A 146 -1.26 15.65 -7.58
N LEU A 147 -1.72 14.43 -7.26
CA LEU A 147 -3.14 14.15 -7.06
C LEU A 147 -3.70 14.85 -5.82
N MET A 148 -2.93 14.91 -4.75
CA MET A 148 -3.34 15.68 -3.56
C MET A 148 -3.39 17.17 -3.85
N ALA A 149 -2.42 17.73 -4.58
CA ALA A 149 -2.44 19.14 -4.97
C ALA A 149 -3.62 19.50 -5.88
N GLU A 150 -4.11 18.55 -6.68
CA GLU A 150 -5.25 18.74 -7.57
C GLU A 150 -6.61 18.57 -6.86
N HIS A 151 -6.69 17.64 -5.89
CA HIS A 151 -7.98 17.19 -5.35
C HIS A 151 -8.20 17.46 -3.86
N CYS A 152 -7.15 17.69 -3.07
CA CYS A 152 -7.27 17.97 -1.63
C CYS A 152 -7.26 19.47 -1.35
N ASP A 153 -8.05 19.90 -0.35
CA ASP A 153 -8.13 21.29 0.11
C ASP A 153 -7.26 21.55 1.34
N SER A 154 -6.76 20.50 1.98
CA SER A 154 -5.91 20.60 3.16
C SER A 154 -4.43 20.55 2.80
N GLU A 155 -3.63 21.22 3.61
CA GLU A 155 -2.17 21.13 3.52
C GLU A 155 -1.66 19.82 4.16
N THR A 156 -0.52 19.33 3.67
CA THR A 156 0.20 18.25 4.33
C THR A 156 1.01 18.79 5.51
N TRP A 157 1.17 18.02 6.57
CA TRP A 157 2.07 18.38 7.65
C TRP A 157 3.53 18.14 7.23
N HIS A 158 4.18 19.19 6.68
CA HIS A 158 5.56 19.13 6.18
C HIS A 158 5.84 17.99 5.18
N GLY A 159 4.86 17.70 4.33
CA GLY A 159 4.94 16.62 3.34
C GLY A 159 4.55 15.24 3.86
N MET A 160 4.22 15.11 5.14
CA MET A 160 3.69 13.89 5.73
C MET A 160 2.17 13.83 5.62
N ILE A 161 1.65 12.65 5.45
CA ILE A 161 0.22 12.34 5.45
C ILE A 161 -0.03 11.25 6.51
N HIS A 162 -1.04 11.45 7.37
CA HIS A 162 -1.50 10.39 8.28
C HIS A 162 -2.87 10.71 8.83
N ALA A 163 -3.81 9.79 8.67
CA ALA A 163 -5.21 9.95 9.05
C ALA A 163 -5.82 11.25 8.51
N CYS A 164 -5.34 11.72 7.36
CA CYS A 164 -5.62 13.03 6.77
C CYS A 164 -6.77 13.00 5.76
N GLU A 165 -7.01 14.12 5.07
CA GLU A 165 -8.03 14.24 4.02
C GLU A 165 -7.92 13.16 2.94
N PHE A 166 -6.69 12.85 2.50
CA PHE A 166 -6.42 11.86 1.47
C PHE A 166 -6.91 10.46 1.85
N GLU A 167 -6.39 9.92 2.97
CA GLU A 167 -6.74 8.57 3.41
C GLU A 167 -8.21 8.46 3.78
N THR A 168 -8.75 9.47 4.46
CA THR A 168 -10.16 9.53 4.82
C THR A 168 -11.05 9.54 3.58
N SER A 169 -10.68 10.29 2.52
CA SER A 169 -11.42 10.30 1.26
C SER A 169 -11.42 8.93 0.57
N LEU A 170 -10.29 8.23 0.55
CA LEU A 170 -10.21 6.87 0.01
C LEU A 170 -11.07 5.90 0.84
N MET A 171 -11.02 6.01 2.17
CA MET A 171 -11.83 5.16 3.05
C MET A 171 -13.34 5.41 2.86
N LEU A 172 -13.77 6.65 2.63
CA LEU A 172 -15.17 6.98 2.31
C LEU A 172 -15.66 6.31 1.02
N VAL A 173 -14.77 6.09 0.03
CA VAL A 173 -15.11 5.38 -1.21
C VAL A 173 -15.16 3.87 -1.02
N MET A 174 -14.17 3.31 -0.31
CA MET A 174 -13.91 1.87 -0.31
C MET A 174 -14.56 1.16 0.87
N TYR A 175 -14.67 1.86 2.01
CA TYR A 175 -15.12 1.29 3.28
C TYR A 175 -15.87 2.34 4.13
N PRO A 176 -16.91 2.99 3.59
CA PRO A 176 -17.60 4.09 4.27
C PRO A 176 -18.19 3.69 5.64
N GLU A 177 -18.56 2.41 5.80
CA GLU A 177 -19.11 1.86 7.04
C GLU A 177 -18.11 1.85 8.21
N HIS A 178 -16.83 2.05 7.93
CA HIS A 178 -15.75 2.09 8.93
C HIS A 178 -15.25 3.52 9.22
N VAL A 179 -15.86 4.55 8.61
CA VAL A 179 -15.47 5.95 8.80
C VAL A 179 -16.46 6.66 9.73
N GLN A 180 -15.97 7.30 10.78
CA GLN A 180 -16.76 8.04 11.77
C GLN A 180 -16.47 9.53 11.65
N MET A 181 -17.00 10.19 10.59
CA MET A 181 -16.67 11.58 10.28
C MET A 181 -17.00 12.56 11.42
N GLU A 182 -17.95 12.24 12.28
CA GLU A 182 -18.28 13.03 13.47
C GLU A 182 -17.15 13.08 14.52
N LYS A 183 -16.16 12.22 14.38
CA LYS A 183 -14.95 12.17 15.23
C LYS A 183 -13.70 12.73 14.53
N ALA A 184 -13.83 13.13 13.27
CA ALA A 184 -12.72 13.71 12.51
C ALA A 184 -12.33 15.07 13.10
N VAL A 185 -11.05 15.28 13.33
CA VAL A 185 -10.48 16.53 13.83
C VAL A 185 -9.25 16.91 13.00
N ALA A 186 -9.10 18.19 12.70
CA ALA A 186 -7.89 18.70 12.08
C ALA A 186 -6.81 18.89 13.15
N GLU A 187 -5.60 18.37 12.88
CA GLU A 187 -4.46 18.59 13.73
C GLU A 187 -3.17 18.78 12.92
N TYR A 188 -2.42 19.81 13.26
CA TYR A 188 -1.11 20.16 12.70
C TYR A 188 -0.15 20.40 13.85
N PRO A 189 0.46 19.35 14.41
CA PRO A 189 1.35 19.47 15.57
C PRO A 189 2.54 20.40 15.30
N GLU A 190 3.09 21.02 16.35
CA GLU A 190 4.32 21.79 16.20
C GLU A 190 5.48 20.89 15.80
N ARG A 191 6.19 21.29 14.74
CA ARG A 191 7.33 20.50 14.24
C ARG A 191 8.56 20.71 15.11
N PRO A 192 9.10 19.67 15.75
CA PRO A 192 10.30 19.81 16.54
C PRO A 192 11.53 20.13 15.68
N PRO A 193 12.52 20.90 16.19
CA PRO A 193 13.69 21.33 15.41
C PRO A 193 14.51 20.22 14.76
N LEU A 194 14.54 19.04 15.36
CA LEU A 194 15.28 17.87 14.86
C LEU A 194 14.37 16.80 14.25
N TYR A 195 13.17 17.15 13.82
CA TYR A 195 12.29 16.21 13.15
C TYR A 195 12.96 15.55 11.94
N GLY A 196 12.85 14.23 11.82
CA GLY A 196 13.51 13.44 10.76
C GLY A 196 15.02 13.24 10.97
N LYS A 197 15.60 13.79 12.06
CA LYS A 197 17.01 13.62 12.44
C LYS A 197 17.19 13.18 13.89
N SER A 198 16.13 12.76 14.51
CA SER A 198 16.09 12.24 15.88
C SER A 198 15.08 11.09 15.95
N SER A 199 15.10 10.36 17.07
CA SER A 199 14.18 9.24 17.32
C SER A 199 12.86 9.68 17.97
N VAL A 200 12.34 10.87 17.64
CA VAL A 200 11.05 11.35 18.15
C VAL A 200 9.92 10.51 17.55
N SER A 201 9.05 10.00 18.42
CA SER A 201 7.82 9.32 18.01
C SER A 201 6.79 10.35 17.51
N LEU A 202 6.09 10.06 16.44
CA LEU A 202 4.98 10.91 15.99
C LEU A 202 3.82 10.87 16.99
N GLY A 203 3.62 9.75 17.66
CA GLY A 203 2.63 9.62 18.73
C GLY A 203 2.85 10.56 19.92
N ASP A 204 4.08 11.06 20.11
CA ASP A 204 4.39 12.02 21.16
C ASP A 204 4.06 13.49 20.77
N LEU A 205 3.81 13.75 19.49
CA LEU A 205 3.59 15.10 18.97
C LEU A 205 2.10 15.42 18.75
N SER A 206 1.30 14.44 18.43
CA SER A 206 -0.13 14.59 18.12
C SER A 206 -0.99 14.00 19.23
N GLU A 207 -1.99 14.77 19.69
CA GLU A 207 -2.95 14.31 20.69
C GLU A 207 -4.02 13.40 20.07
N SER A 208 -4.45 13.70 18.84
CA SER A 208 -5.46 12.91 18.13
C SER A 208 -4.88 11.78 17.28
N GLY A 209 -3.58 11.81 17.01
CA GLY A 209 -2.93 10.92 16.06
C GLY A 209 -3.11 11.33 14.59
N VAL A 210 -3.69 12.50 14.31
CA VAL A 210 -3.92 13.05 12.96
C VAL A 210 -2.78 13.98 12.59
N TYR A 211 -2.39 13.94 11.31
CA TYR A 211 -1.45 14.89 10.69
C TYR A 211 -2.05 15.44 9.39
N GLY A 212 -2.88 16.47 9.51
CA GLY A 212 -3.64 17.10 8.43
C GLY A 212 -5.07 17.44 8.84
N ASP A 213 -5.98 17.50 7.88
CA ASP A 213 -7.37 17.86 8.10
C ASP A 213 -8.36 16.89 7.43
N PRO A 214 -8.71 15.78 8.10
CA PRO A 214 -9.68 14.81 7.57
C PRO A 214 -11.10 15.36 7.44
N THR A 215 -11.42 16.51 8.07
CA THR A 215 -12.78 17.08 8.01
C THR A 215 -13.16 17.57 6.61
N LYS A 216 -12.17 17.75 5.73
CA LYS A 216 -12.35 18.12 4.32
C LYS A 216 -12.49 16.93 3.37
N ALA A 217 -12.41 15.72 3.89
CA ALA A 217 -12.50 14.50 3.09
C ALA A 217 -13.90 14.34 2.47
N THR A 218 -13.93 13.86 1.24
CA THR A 218 -15.18 13.54 0.54
C THR A 218 -15.01 12.27 -0.30
N GLU A 219 -16.13 11.56 -0.52
CA GLU A 219 -16.18 10.41 -1.43
C GLU A 219 -15.77 10.79 -2.85
N GLU A 220 -16.16 11.97 -3.34
CA GLU A 220 -15.81 12.44 -4.69
C GLU A 220 -14.30 12.56 -4.89
N LYS A 221 -13.61 13.22 -3.96
CA LYS A 221 -12.14 13.33 -3.97
C LYS A 221 -11.47 11.96 -3.94
N GLY A 222 -11.94 11.10 -3.06
CA GLY A 222 -11.44 9.73 -2.95
C GLY A 222 -11.60 8.95 -4.26
N ARG A 223 -12.74 9.07 -4.93
CA ARG A 223 -13.02 8.39 -6.21
C ARG A 223 -12.07 8.85 -7.31
N LEU A 224 -11.87 10.18 -7.45
CA LEU A 224 -10.96 10.74 -8.45
C LEU A 224 -9.51 10.25 -8.26
N MET A 225 -9.03 10.27 -7.03
CA MET A 225 -7.67 9.79 -6.70
C MET A 225 -7.55 8.27 -6.87
N LEU A 226 -8.53 7.49 -6.41
CA LEU A 226 -8.53 6.04 -6.56
C LEU A 226 -8.50 5.61 -8.02
N ASP A 227 -9.33 6.21 -8.88
CA ASP A 227 -9.37 5.91 -10.31
C ASP A 227 -8.03 6.23 -10.99
N ALA A 228 -7.36 7.32 -10.57
CA ALA A 228 -6.04 7.67 -11.04
C ALA A 228 -4.99 6.63 -10.62
N PHE A 229 -4.97 6.20 -9.35
CA PHE A 229 -4.04 5.17 -8.88
C PHE A 229 -4.26 3.82 -9.59
N VAL A 230 -5.49 3.39 -9.75
CA VAL A 230 -5.80 2.14 -10.49
C VAL A 230 -5.25 2.22 -11.91
N ARG A 231 -5.47 3.33 -12.61
CA ARG A 231 -4.98 3.53 -13.99
C ARG A 231 -3.45 3.52 -14.05
N ILE A 232 -2.77 4.27 -13.17
CA ILE A 232 -1.32 4.39 -13.16
C ILE A 232 -0.67 3.03 -12.83
N VAL A 233 -1.11 2.40 -11.73
CA VAL A 233 -0.52 1.12 -11.30
C VAL A 233 -0.78 0.01 -12.31
N SER A 234 -2.01 -0.10 -12.86
CA SER A 234 -2.33 -1.11 -13.88
C SER A 234 -1.51 -0.92 -15.16
N GLY A 235 -1.29 0.34 -15.59
CA GLY A 235 -0.41 0.66 -16.71
C GLY A 235 1.03 0.21 -16.46
N ASN A 236 1.59 0.56 -15.31
CA ASN A 236 2.96 0.19 -14.95
C ASN A 236 3.14 -1.33 -14.79
N VAL A 237 2.14 -2.06 -14.27
CA VAL A 237 2.19 -3.53 -14.17
C VAL A 237 2.27 -4.16 -15.57
N LYS A 238 1.43 -3.71 -16.51
CA LYS A 238 1.43 -4.22 -17.89
C LYS A 238 2.77 -3.92 -18.59
N GLU A 239 3.27 -2.69 -18.44
CA GLU A 239 4.56 -2.28 -19.03
C GLU A 239 5.73 -3.11 -18.46
N ALA A 240 5.79 -3.28 -17.13
CA ALA A 240 6.83 -4.07 -16.49
C ALA A 240 6.82 -5.53 -16.96
N PHE A 241 5.63 -6.13 -17.09
CA PHE A 241 5.49 -7.49 -17.60
C PHE A 241 5.95 -7.61 -19.06
N ASP A 242 5.58 -6.66 -19.92
CA ASP A 242 6.02 -6.63 -21.31
C ASP A 242 7.54 -6.49 -21.44
N MET A 243 8.18 -5.72 -20.53
CA MET A 243 9.64 -5.60 -20.48
C MET A 243 10.32 -6.92 -20.08
N THR A 244 9.76 -7.66 -19.14
CA THR A 244 10.26 -8.98 -18.73
C THR A 244 10.25 -9.95 -19.90
N ARG A 245 9.13 -10.04 -20.63
CA ARG A 245 8.97 -10.91 -21.82
C ARG A 245 9.89 -10.54 -22.98
N LYS A 246 10.21 -9.25 -23.17
CA LYS A 246 11.15 -8.80 -24.21
C LYS A 246 12.59 -9.24 -23.91
N LYS A 247 13.01 -9.20 -22.63
CA LYS A 247 14.34 -9.68 -22.24
C LYS A 247 14.52 -11.17 -22.52
N GLU A 248 13.52 -11.99 -22.23
CA GLU A 248 13.55 -13.44 -22.47
C GLU A 248 13.62 -13.81 -23.97
N ARG A 249 12.97 -13.01 -24.84
CA ARG A 249 12.96 -13.25 -26.30
C ARG A 249 14.20 -12.72 -27.01
N GLY A 250 14.99 -11.86 -26.36
CA GLY A 250 16.20 -11.28 -26.93
C GLY A 250 17.51 -11.90 -26.40
N ALA A 251 17.40 -12.85 -25.46
CA ALA A 251 18.48 -13.67 -24.95
C ALA A 251 18.49 -15.05 -25.61
#